data_e52d95ab39f7dd14f7255e2700dccea4
#
_entry.id   e52d95ab39f7dd14f7255e2700dccea4
#
_cell.length_a   1.000
_cell.length_b   1.000
_cell.length_c   1.000
_cell.angle_alpha   90.00
_cell.angle_beta   90.00
_cell.angle_gamma   90.00
#
_symmetry.space_group_name_H-M   'P 1'
#
loop_
_entity.id
_entity.type
_entity.pdbx_description
1 polymer ?
#
loop_
_entity_poly.entity_id
_entity_poly.type
_entity_poly.pdbx_seq_one_letter_code
_entity_poly.pdbx_strand_id
1 'polypeptide(L)'
;MNNAAAPYQLDPATLTRYVGLRREAIAETLAASERAFPDVYARFGQKGREACAEDLGFHLDFLRPTLETNDLSPFIAYLGWLTQVLASRGVPQQSVQRSMDDLASFFGARMGNAALPIVAALGAGKTALAQGIPAPTYDQPCPAHRAETLPYASAALLGERAGAMALLETALAREDSLPHVAVHVIQPAMYEVGRRWQDNSVSVAQEHLATALSQTWMARARAQATAAPDNGGRALFACLAGNHHVMGMRMVADAFELDGWTTHNLGADTSFETLRAKVRQIRPQLVGFSVSLPQHLRGVREAVADLRAELGAGCPRLVVGGLVINQFPRLADWVGAEVLGADAVTAAAAALAGLSAPPP
;
A
#
# COMPACT_ATOMS: atom_id res chain seq x y z
N MET A 1 34.92 -6.41 -6.93
CA MET A 1 33.55 -5.90 -6.77
C MET A 1 33.39 -5.52 -5.31
N ASN A 2 33.38 -4.25 -4.98
CA ASN A 2 33.19 -3.77 -3.61
C ASN A 2 31.81 -4.22 -3.13
N ASN A 3 31.79 -5.09 -2.14
CA ASN A 3 30.59 -5.43 -1.39
C ASN A 3 30.24 -4.17 -0.57
N ALA A 4 29.45 -3.25 -1.14
CA ALA A 4 28.93 -2.13 -0.39
C ALA A 4 28.16 -2.71 0.79
N ALA A 5 28.62 -2.44 2.01
CA ALA A 5 27.98 -2.93 3.21
C ALA A 5 26.47 -2.62 3.13
N ALA A 6 25.63 -3.62 3.37
CA ALA A 6 24.19 -3.46 3.48
C ALA A 6 23.86 -3.08 4.94
N PRO A 7 23.93 -1.79 5.34
CA PRO A 7 23.95 -1.37 6.73
C PRO A 7 22.66 -1.69 7.48
N TYR A 8 21.57 -1.93 6.76
CA TYR A 8 20.25 -2.15 7.34
C TYR A 8 19.75 -3.59 7.20
N GLN A 9 20.43 -4.45 6.42
CA GLN A 9 19.93 -5.78 6.13
C GLN A 9 20.22 -6.78 7.24
N LEU A 10 19.21 -7.56 7.63
CA LEU A 10 19.33 -8.68 8.56
C LEU A 10 19.40 -10.00 7.79
N ASP A 11 20.14 -10.96 8.35
CA ASP A 11 20.03 -12.36 7.94
C ASP A 11 18.69 -12.97 8.39
N PRO A 12 18.23 -14.07 7.77
CA PRO A 12 16.90 -14.65 8.05
C PRO A 12 16.70 -15.07 9.53
N ALA A 13 17.73 -15.56 10.20
CA ALA A 13 17.63 -15.98 11.61
C ALA A 13 17.46 -14.77 12.54
N THR A 14 18.25 -13.72 12.31
CA THR A 14 18.14 -12.44 13.04
C THR A 14 16.80 -11.76 12.77
N LEU A 15 16.30 -11.80 11.54
CA LEU A 15 14.98 -11.28 11.19
C LEU A 15 13.85 -12.04 11.93
N THR A 16 13.94 -13.36 12.02
CA THR A 16 12.98 -14.17 12.79
C THR A 16 12.96 -13.74 14.26
N ARG A 17 14.13 -13.50 14.84
CA ARG A 17 14.26 -13.01 16.21
C ARG A 17 13.66 -11.61 16.39
N TYR A 18 13.92 -10.68 15.45
CA TYR A 18 13.29 -9.37 15.41
C TYR A 18 11.76 -9.45 15.47
N VAL A 19 11.18 -10.29 14.61
CA VAL A 19 9.72 -10.51 14.56
C VAL A 19 9.19 -11.11 15.86
N GLY A 20 9.91 -12.06 16.45
CA GLY A 20 9.54 -12.69 17.72
C GLY A 20 9.51 -11.73 18.90
N LEU A 21 10.33 -10.67 18.88
CA LEU A 21 10.40 -9.65 19.93
C LEU A 21 9.35 -8.52 19.79
N ARG A 22 8.54 -8.52 18.72
CA ARG A 22 7.60 -7.42 18.41
C ARG A 22 6.69 -7.03 19.58
N ARG A 23 6.09 -8.00 20.27
CA ARG A 23 5.15 -7.73 21.38
C ARG A 23 5.87 -7.07 22.58
N GLU A 24 7.06 -7.57 22.93
CA GLU A 24 7.85 -7.02 24.02
C GLU A 24 8.34 -5.61 23.68
N ALA A 25 8.81 -5.38 22.45
CA ALA A 25 9.24 -4.07 21.97
C ALA A 25 8.13 -3.02 22.10
N ILE A 26 6.92 -3.35 21.65
CA ILE A 26 5.75 -2.46 21.76
C ILE A 26 5.46 -2.17 23.24
N ALA A 27 5.39 -3.18 24.10
CA ALA A 27 5.02 -3.00 25.49
C ALA A 27 6.06 -2.16 26.27
N GLU A 28 7.34 -2.44 26.12
CA GLU A 28 8.41 -1.69 26.80
C GLU A 28 8.53 -0.24 26.29
N THR A 29 8.39 -0.03 24.96
CA THR A 29 8.44 1.31 24.36
C THR A 29 7.21 2.13 24.74
N LEU A 30 6.02 1.55 24.79
CA LEU A 30 4.80 2.22 25.26
C LEU A 30 4.98 2.69 26.71
N ALA A 31 5.44 1.81 27.60
CA ALA A 31 5.68 2.17 29.00
C ALA A 31 6.76 3.27 29.16
N ALA A 32 7.77 3.30 28.29
CA ALA A 32 8.77 4.38 28.26
C ALA A 32 8.15 5.70 27.77
N SER A 33 7.31 5.65 26.75
CA SER A 33 6.60 6.81 26.20
C SER A 33 5.62 7.41 27.20
N GLU A 34 4.88 6.60 27.95
CA GLU A 34 3.99 7.07 29.03
C GLU A 34 4.74 7.86 30.12
N ARG A 35 5.92 7.37 30.50
CA ARG A 35 6.78 8.08 31.47
C ARG A 35 7.34 9.38 30.92
N ALA A 36 7.66 9.43 29.61
CA ALA A 36 8.26 10.59 28.98
C ALA A 36 7.23 11.70 28.65
N PHE A 37 6.00 11.34 28.36
CA PHE A 37 4.94 12.26 27.91
C PHE A 37 3.63 12.07 28.70
N PRO A 38 3.64 12.20 30.04
CA PRO A 38 2.47 11.92 30.88
C PRO A 38 1.26 12.78 30.52
N ASP A 39 1.46 14.03 30.12
CA ASP A 39 0.38 14.96 29.75
C ASP A 39 -0.35 14.50 28.48
N VAL A 40 0.37 13.93 27.50
CA VAL A 40 -0.24 13.38 26.28
C VAL A 40 -1.18 12.23 26.64
N TYR A 41 -0.72 11.31 27.48
CA TYR A 41 -1.54 10.17 27.91
C TYR A 41 -2.66 10.58 28.87
N ALA A 42 -2.50 11.60 29.71
CA ALA A 42 -3.56 12.17 30.51
C ALA A 42 -4.69 12.74 29.62
N ARG A 43 -4.31 13.42 28.53
CA ARG A 43 -5.27 14.02 27.58
C ARG A 43 -6.07 12.97 26.79
N PHE A 44 -5.41 11.92 26.29
CA PHE A 44 -6.04 10.93 25.42
C PHE A 44 -6.52 9.65 26.13
N GLY A 45 -6.07 9.42 27.37
CA GLY A 45 -6.49 8.28 28.20
C GLY A 45 -6.17 6.92 27.60
N GLN A 46 -7.05 5.94 27.82
CA GLN A 46 -6.88 4.57 27.35
C GLN A 46 -6.84 4.48 25.81
N LYS A 47 -7.64 5.27 25.10
CA LYS A 47 -7.61 5.32 23.64
C LYS A 47 -6.26 5.80 23.09
N GLY A 48 -5.63 6.75 23.78
CA GLY A 48 -4.28 7.20 23.42
C GLY A 48 -3.21 6.12 23.58
N ARG A 49 -3.34 5.27 24.64
CA ARG A 49 -2.47 4.11 24.84
C ARG A 49 -2.62 3.07 23.73
N GLU A 50 -3.85 2.75 23.39
CA GLU A 50 -4.15 1.81 22.30
C GLU A 50 -3.63 2.30 20.96
N ALA A 51 -3.87 3.56 20.63
CA ALA A 51 -3.36 4.18 19.41
C ALA A 51 -1.82 4.20 19.37
N CYS A 52 -1.16 4.55 20.48
CA CYS A 52 0.31 4.51 20.54
C CYS A 52 0.86 3.10 20.38
N ALA A 53 0.23 2.08 20.99
CA ALA A 53 0.64 0.69 20.82
C ALA A 53 0.48 0.23 19.35
N GLU A 54 -0.58 0.68 18.68
CA GLU A 54 -0.82 0.44 17.27
C GLU A 54 0.24 1.13 16.39
N ASP A 55 0.53 2.41 16.64
CA ASP A 55 1.58 3.16 15.93
C ASP A 55 2.96 2.50 16.10
N LEU A 56 3.31 2.05 17.31
CA LEU A 56 4.55 1.30 17.55
C LEU A 56 4.58 -0.02 16.76
N GLY A 57 3.44 -0.67 16.64
CA GLY A 57 3.29 -1.83 15.75
C GLY A 57 3.59 -1.47 14.30
N PHE A 58 3.02 -0.37 13.81
CA PHE A 58 3.29 0.13 12.46
C PHE A 58 4.76 0.52 12.27
N HIS A 59 5.43 1.15 13.25
CA HIS A 59 6.87 1.41 13.15
C HIS A 59 7.66 0.15 12.83
N LEU A 60 7.38 -0.94 13.54
CA LEU A 60 8.08 -2.20 13.33
C LEU A 60 7.71 -2.86 11.99
N ASP A 61 6.44 -2.79 11.58
CA ASP A 61 5.95 -3.35 10.33
C ASP A 61 6.51 -2.60 9.11
N PHE A 62 6.65 -1.26 9.18
CA PHE A 62 7.25 -0.46 8.12
C PHE A 62 8.79 -0.51 8.12
N LEU A 63 9.42 -0.74 9.27
CA LEU A 63 10.86 -0.94 9.37
C LEU A 63 11.29 -2.28 8.75
N ARG A 64 10.46 -3.31 8.88
CA ARG A 64 10.79 -4.68 8.44
C ARG A 64 11.20 -4.79 6.98
N PRO A 65 10.50 -4.22 5.98
CA PRO A 65 10.97 -4.22 4.59
C PRO A 65 12.38 -3.64 4.44
N THR A 66 12.70 -2.56 5.14
CA THR A 66 14.07 -2.01 5.16
C THR A 66 15.10 -3.04 5.62
N LEU A 67 14.78 -3.80 6.67
CA LEU A 67 15.66 -4.84 7.21
C LEU A 67 15.79 -6.06 6.28
N GLU A 68 14.88 -6.24 5.35
CA GLU A 68 14.91 -7.30 4.35
C GLU A 68 15.53 -6.85 3.02
N THR A 69 15.32 -5.59 2.60
CA THR A 69 15.73 -5.07 1.28
C THR A 69 16.96 -4.18 1.30
N ASN A 70 17.41 -3.73 2.47
CA ASN A 70 18.38 -2.66 2.65
C ASN A 70 17.96 -1.30 2.07
N ASP A 71 16.68 -1.12 1.70
CA ASP A 71 16.12 0.15 1.23
C ASP A 71 15.39 0.88 2.38
N LEU A 72 15.95 2.01 2.80
CA LEU A 72 15.41 2.83 3.88
C LEU A 72 14.25 3.74 3.41
N SER A 73 14.11 3.96 2.11
CA SER A 73 13.19 4.96 1.55
C SER A 73 11.73 4.76 1.96
N PRO A 74 11.15 3.52 1.96
CA PRO A 74 9.78 3.31 2.40
C PRO A 74 9.56 3.63 3.89
N PHE A 75 10.56 3.35 4.74
CA PHE A 75 10.48 3.67 6.16
C PHE A 75 10.53 5.18 6.41
N ILE A 76 11.41 5.90 5.71
CA ILE A 76 11.48 7.38 5.78
C ILE A 76 10.16 8.00 5.32
N ALA A 77 9.59 7.54 4.20
CA ALA A 77 8.30 8.04 3.70
C ALA A 77 7.17 7.82 4.73
N TYR A 78 7.13 6.64 5.36
CA TYR A 78 6.20 6.34 6.45
C TYR A 78 6.36 7.30 7.64
N LEU A 79 7.59 7.57 8.09
CA LEU A 79 7.85 8.48 9.21
C LEU A 79 7.39 9.91 8.89
N GLY A 80 7.60 10.37 7.66
CA GLY A 80 7.11 11.66 7.18
C GLY A 80 5.59 11.75 7.22
N TRP A 81 4.91 10.74 6.70
CA TRP A 81 3.46 10.63 6.74
C TRP A 81 2.92 10.60 8.18
N LEU A 82 3.47 9.73 9.03
CA LEU A 82 3.01 9.58 10.41
C LEU A 82 3.16 10.89 11.20
N THR A 83 4.30 11.57 11.04
CA THR A 83 4.56 12.83 11.74
C THR A 83 3.53 13.89 11.40
N GLN A 84 3.09 13.98 10.16
CA GLN A 84 2.01 14.90 9.74
C GLN A 84 0.66 14.50 10.36
N VAL A 85 0.33 13.20 10.31
CA VAL A 85 -0.90 12.67 10.92
C VAL A 85 -0.94 12.96 12.41
N LEU A 86 0.14 12.75 13.14
CA LEU A 86 0.22 13.01 14.57
C LEU A 86 0.22 14.51 14.89
N ALA A 87 0.93 15.33 14.11
CA ALA A 87 0.95 16.78 14.27
C ALA A 87 -0.43 17.41 14.11
N SER A 88 -1.22 16.96 13.13
CA SER A 88 -2.59 17.41 12.93
C SER A 88 -3.53 17.07 14.11
N ARG A 89 -3.15 16.14 14.95
CA ARG A 89 -3.85 15.71 16.16
C ARG A 89 -3.24 16.26 17.46
N GLY A 90 -2.21 17.12 17.32
CA GLY A 90 -1.53 17.77 18.44
C GLY A 90 -0.58 16.87 19.21
N VAL A 91 -0.08 15.80 18.57
CA VAL A 91 1.01 14.95 19.10
C VAL A 91 2.34 15.46 18.55
N PRO A 92 3.32 15.81 19.42
CA PRO A 92 4.55 16.43 18.96
C PRO A 92 5.47 15.42 18.27
N GLN A 93 6.24 15.89 17.27
CA GLN A 93 7.22 15.08 16.53
C GLN A 93 8.25 14.42 17.45
N GLN A 94 8.58 15.03 18.58
CA GLN A 94 9.49 14.47 19.58
C GLN A 94 9.03 13.11 20.12
N SER A 95 7.72 12.85 20.14
CA SER A 95 7.18 11.54 20.53
C SER A 95 7.63 10.44 19.57
N VAL A 96 7.61 10.71 18.25
CA VAL A 96 8.07 9.75 17.23
C VAL A 96 9.59 9.56 17.33
N GLN A 97 10.35 10.65 17.47
CA GLN A 97 11.81 10.57 17.63
C GLN A 97 12.19 9.75 18.87
N ARG A 98 11.47 9.94 19.98
CA ARG A 98 11.69 9.18 21.20
C ARG A 98 11.36 7.70 21.02
N SER A 99 10.28 7.36 20.31
CA SER A 99 9.96 5.97 19.98
C SER A 99 11.09 5.28 19.22
N MET A 100 11.77 6.00 18.30
CA MET A 100 12.94 5.46 17.59
C MET A 100 14.09 5.15 18.57
N ASP A 101 14.38 6.04 19.52
CA ASP A 101 15.44 5.83 20.53
C ASP A 101 15.11 4.66 21.47
N ASP A 102 13.86 4.58 21.93
CA ASP A 102 13.42 3.53 22.87
C ASP A 102 13.42 2.15 22.18
N LEU A 103 12.95 2.06 20.91
CA LEU A 103 13.05 0.84 20.10
C LEU A 103 14.51 0.43 19.83
N ALA A 104 15.38 1.39 19.48
CA ALA A 104 16.81 1.12 19.28
C ALA A 104 17.47 0.58 20.55
N SER A 105 17.15 1.17 21.69
CA SER A 105 17.65 0.74 23.01
C SER A 105 17.13 -0.67 23.36
N PHE A 106 15.85 -0.95 23.11
CA PHE A 106 15.25 -2.25 23.35
C PHE A 106 15.94 -3.34 22.53
N PHE A 107 16.03 -3.16 21.20
CA PHE A 107 16.67 -4.17 20.35
C PHE A 107 18.16 -4.32 20.64
N GLY A 108 18.86 -3.22 20.91
CA GLY A 108 20.27 -3.26 21.33
C GLY A 108 20.49 -4.10 22.59
N ALA A 109 19.63 -3.93 23.60
CA ALA A 109 19.70 -4.70 24.84
C ALA A 109 19.35 -6.19 24.64
N ARG A 110 18.37 -6.51 23.80
CA ARG A 110 17.87 -7.87 23.60
C ARG A 110 18.68 -8.68 22.60
N MET A 111 19.30 -8.04 21.60
CA MET A 111 19.95 -8.71 20.48
C MET A 111 21.47 -8.46 20.39
N GLY A 112 21.99 -7.50 21.17
CA GLY A 112 23.43 -7.16 21.13
C GLY A 112 23.86 -6.72 19.72
N ASN A 113 25.02 -7.18 19.27
CA ASN A 113 25.57 -6.82 17.95
C ASN A 113 24.65 -7.21 16.77
N ALA A 114 23.78 -8.20 16.91
CA ALA A 114 22.83 -8.56 15.88
C ALA A 114 21.77 -7.47 15.64
N ALA A 115 21.60 -6.51 16.59
CA ALA A 115 20.69 -5.38 16.42
C ALA A 115 21.29 -4.21 15.64
N LEU A 116 22.58 -4.22 15.28
CA LEU A 116 23.23 -3.08 14.62
C LEU A 116 22.48 -2.56 13.39
N PRO A 117 21.98 -3.39 12.48
CA PRO A 117 21.18 -2.91 11.33
C PRO A 117 19.87 -2.24 11.76
N ILE A 118 19.20 -2.75 12.79
CA ILE A 118 17.95 -2.19 13.34
C ILE A 118 18.24 -0.82 13.93
N VAL A 119 19.25 -0.73 14.78
CA VAL A 119 19.68 0.52 15.44
C VAL A 119 20.08 1.56 14.39
N ALA A 120 20.83 1.14 13.37
CA ALA A 120 21.24 2.01 12.27
C ALA A 120 20.04 2.56 11.49
N ALA A 121 19.06 1.72 11.16
CA ALA A 121 17.86 2.13 10.42
C ALA A 121 16.97 3.08 11.25
N LEU A 122 16.76 2.78 12.53
CA LEU A 122 16.02 3.66 13.46
C LEU A 122 16.72 5.01 13.66
N GLY A 123 18.04 5.00 13.80
CA GLY A 123 18.88 6.21 13.91
C GLY A 123 18.82 7.06 12.64
N ALA A 124 18.87 6.44 11.46
CA ALA A 124 18.71 7.13 10.18
C ALA A 124 17.31 7.75 10.04
N GLY A 125 16.25 7.01 10.44
CA GLY A 125 14.89 7.52 10.50
C GLY A 125 14.75 8.74 11.40
N LYS A 126 15.29 8.69 12.61
CA LYS A 126 15.33 9.82 13.55
C LYS A 126 16.07 11.03 12.96
N THR A 127 17.20 10.80 12.30
CA THR A 127 17.99 11.86 11.65
C THR A 127 17.18 12.52 10.53
N ALA A 128 16.51 11.73 9.70
CA ALA A 128 15.65 12.25 8.64
C ALA A 128 14.50 13.11 9.22
N LEU A 129 13.86 12.67 10.30
CA LEU A 129 12.83 13.46 11.01
C LEU A 129 13.38 14.81 11.49
N ALA A 130 14.58 14.84 12.02
CA ALA A 130 15.22 16.08 12.52
C ALA A 130 15.56 17.05 11.37
N GLN A 131 15.89 16.53 10.18
CA GLN A 131 16.19 17.32 8.98
C GLN A 131 14.94 17.81 8.25
N GLY A 132 13.77 17.27 8.59
CA GLY A 132 12.51 17.51 7.90
C GLY A 132 12.34 16.56 6.72
N ILE A 133 11.34 15.70 6.81
CA ILE A 133 10.95 14.80 5.71
C ILE A 133 9.93 15.54 4.87
N PRO A 134 10.15 15.68 3.54
CA PRO A 134 9.12 16.24 2.66
C PRO A 134 7.82 15.45 2.78
N ALA A 135 6.68 16.16 2.69
CA ALA A 135 5.39 15.50 2.62
C ALA A 135 5.40 14.46 1.48
N PRO A 136 4.88 13.24 1.70
CA PRO A 136 4.75 12.30 0.60
C PRO A 136 3.86 12.93 -0.47
N THR A 137 4.40 13.05 -1.67
CA THR A 137 3.61 13.46 -2.82
C THR A 137 2.88 12.23 -3.34
N TYR A 138 1.56 12.21 -3.19
CA TYR A 138 0.71 11.16 -3.81
C TYR A 138 0.58 11.35 -5.32
N ASP A 139 1.18 12.42 -5.85
CA ASP A 139 1.02 12.87 -7.23
C ASP A 139 1.95 12.16 -8.22
N GLN A 140 2.88 11.33 -7.77
CA GLN A 140 3.79 10.61 -8.64
C GLN A 140 3.78 9.12 -8.34
N PRO A 141 3.46 8.29 -9.35
CA PRO A 141 3.16 8.60 -10.75
C PRO A 141 1.67 8.83 -11.05
N CYS A 142 1.01 9.67 -10.26
CA CYS A 142 -0.42 9.92 -10.42
C CYS A 142 -0.70 10.66 -11.74
N PRO A 143 -1.72 10.26 -12.52
CA PRO A 143 -2.14 10.99 -13.71
C PRO A 143 -2.56 12.43 -13.38
N ALA A 144 -2.44 13.33 -14.36
CA ALA A 144 -2.80 14.73 -14.19
C ALA A 144 -4.24 14.89 -13.70
N HIS A 145 -4.45 15.80 -12.74
CA HIS A 145 -5.78 16.12 -12.23
C HIS A 145 -6.68 16.65 -13.36
N ARG A 146 -7.89 16.13 -13.43
CA ARG A 146 -8.95 16.61 -14.31
C ARG A 146 -9.84 17.63 -13.58
N ALA A 147 -10.59 18.42 -14.34
CA ALA A 147 -11.44 19.48 -13.79
C ALA A 147 -12.48 18.96 -12.76
N GLU A 148 -12.90 17.71 -12.88
CA GLU A 148 -13.89 17.08 -12.00
C GLU A 148 -13.30 16.53 -10.68
N THR A 149 -11.98 16.33 -10.59
CA THR A 149 -11.34 15.63 -9.46
C THR A 149 -11.61 16.26 -8.12
N LEU A 150 -11.32 17.56 -7.96
CA LEU A 150 -11.52 18.24 -6.68
C LEU A 150 -13.01 18.48 -6.35
N PRO A 151 -13.86 18.90 -7.31
CA PRO A 151 -15.31 18.94 -7.09
C PRO A 151 -15.88 17.57 -6.70
N TYR A 152 -15.45 16.50 -7.36
CA TYR A 152 -15.88 15.13 -7.02
C TYR A 152 -15.45 14.72 -5.60
N ALA A 153 -14.18 14.92 -5.24
CA ALA A 153 -13.70 14.62 -3.90
C ALA A 153 -14.51 15.35 -2.82
N SER A 154 -14.83 16.61 -3.04
CA SER A 154 -15.61 17.42 -2.10
C SER A 154 -17.06 16.94 -1.99
N ALA A 155 -17.75 16.70 -3.10
CA ALA A 155 -19.11 16.16 -3.11
C ALA A 155 -19.20 14.78 -2.47
N ALA A 156 -18.21 13.91 -2.73
CA ALA A 156 -18.14 12.57 -2.15
C ALA A 156 -17.97 12.60 -0.63
N LEU A 157 -17.09 13.47 -0.11
CA LEU A 157 -16.88 13.67 1.33
C LEU A 157 -18.10 14.22 2.06
N LEU A 158 -18.89 15.06 1.38
CA LEU A 158 -20.14 15.61 1.92
C LEU A 158 -21.33 14.66 1.80
N GLY A 159 -21.17 13.54 1.08
CA GLY A 159 -22.26 12.61 0.79
C GLY A 159 -23.28 13.17 -0.22
N GLU A 160 -22.92 14.16 -1.00
CA GLU A 160 -23.74 14.75 -2.06
C GLU A 160 -23.83 13.81 -3.26
N ARG A 161 -24.50 12.68 -3.05
CA ARG A 161 -24.51 11.55 -3.98
C ARG A 161 -24.89 11.97 -5.41
N ALA A 162 -25.94 12.77 -5.57
CA ALA A 162 -26.39 13.18 -6.90
C ALA A 162 -25.35 14.03 -7.63
N GLY A 163 -24.75 15.01 -6.94
CA GLY A 163 -23.70 15.85 -7.48
C GLY A 163 -22.44 15.06 -7.82
N ALA A 164 -21.99 14.19 -6.91
CA ALA A 164 -20.84 13.33 -7.14
C ALA A 164 -21.03 12.41 -8.37
N MET A 165 -22.20 11.77 -8.48
CA MET A 165 -22.52 10.93 -9.64
C MET A 165 -22.55 11.72 -10.95
N ALA A 166 -23.17 12.91 -10.96
CA ALA A 166 -23.24 13.76 -12.15
C ALA A 166 -21.85 14.19 -12.66
N LEU A 167 -20.91 14.46 -11.75
CA LEU A 167 -19.52 14.80 -12.12
C LEU A 167 -18.83 13.63 -12.81
N LEU A 168 -19.00 12.41 -12.31
CA LEU A 168 -18.40 11.21 -12.91
C LEU A 168 -19.07 10.84 -14.24
N GLU A 169 -20.38 11.01 -14.36
CA GLU A 169 -21.10 10.82 -15.65
C GLU A 169 -20.63 11.84 -16.70
N THR A 170 -20.40 13.09 -16.29
CA THR A 170 -19.84 14.13 -17.17
C THR A 170 -18.43 13.77 -17.62
N ALA A 171 -17.60 13.29 -16.69
CA ALA A 171 -16.26 12.82 -17.02
C ALA A 171 -16.30 11.60 -17.97
N LEU A 172 -17.20 10.63 -17.73
CA LEU A 172 -17.36 9.45 -18.58
C LEU A 172 -17.76 9.83 -20.00
N ALA A 173 -18.73 10.74 -20.15
CA ALA A 173 -19.17 11.22 -21.46
C ALA A 173 -18.04 11.91 -22.26
N ARG A 174 -17.07 12.51 -21.59
CA ARG A 174 -15.92 13.16 -22.23
C ARG A 174 -14.79 12.20 -22.53
N GLU A 175 -14.50 11.27 -21.61
CA GLU A 175 -13.38 10.32 -21.72
C GLU A 175 -13.75 9.07 -22.53
N ASP A 176 -15.04 8.81 -22.70
CA ASP A 176 -15.62 7.64 -23.38
C ASP A 176 -15.12 6.29 -22.82
N SER A 177 -14.60 6.26 -21.59
CA SER A 177 -14.03 5.03 -20.99
C SER A 177 -14.04 5.08 -19.48
N LEU A 178 -14.61 4.04 -18.83
CA LEU A 178 -14.56 3.85 -17.39
C LEU A 178 -13.13 3.80 -16.84
N PRO A 179 -12.17 3.04 -17.41
CA PRO A 179 -10.80 3.01 -16.90
C PRO A 179 -10.13 4.40 -16.86
N HIS A 180 -10.37 5.24 -17.86
CA HIS A 180 -9.83 6.58 -17.89
C HIS A 180 -10.44 7.49 -16.80
N VAL A 181 -11.76 7.41 -16.58
CA VAL A 181 -12.40 8.14 -15.47
C VAL A 181 -11.88 7.64 -14.11
N ALA A 182 -11.73 6.33 -13.94
CA ALA A 182 -11.20 5.75 -12.73
C ALA A 182 -9.78 6.26 -12.41
N VAL A 183 -8.90 6.28 -13.42
CA VAL A 183 -7.49 6.70 -13.28
C VAL A 183 -7.33 8.22 -13.18
N HIS A 184 -8.09 8.99 -13.96
CA HIS A 184 -7.89 10.45 -14.08
C HIS A 184 -8.80 11.29 -13.18
N VAL A 185 -9.86 10.72 -12.62
CA VAL A 185 -10.77 11.45 -11.73
C VAL A 185 -10.88 10.79 -10.37
N ILE A 186 -11.23 9.48 -10.31
CA ILE A 186 -11.48 8.83 -9.02
C ILE A 186 -10.18 8.62 -8.25
N GLN A 187 -9.14 8.08 -8.87
CA GLN A 187 -7.86 7.80 -8.19
C GLN A 187 -7.26 9.08 -7.56
N PRO A 188 -7.06 10.20 -8.29
CA PRO A 188 -6.54 11.42 -7.68
C PRO A 188 -7.51 12.05 -6.67
N ALA A 189 -8.82 11.91 -6.85
CA ALA A 189 -9.80 12.37 -5.86
C ALA A 189 -9.66 11.58 -4.55
N MET A 190 -9.43 10.27 -4.59
CA MET A 190 -9.24 9.45 -3.40
C MET A 190 -7.90 9.74 -2.73
N TYR A 191 -6.86 10.14 -3.47
CA TYR A 191 -5.62 10.65 -2.87
C TYR A 191 -5.86 11.97 -2.12
N GLU A 192 -6.65 12.89 -2.69
CA GLU A 192 -7.03 14.13 -2.02
C GLU A 192 -7.88 13.85 -0.75
N VAL A 193 -8.80 12.89 -0.81
CA VAL A 193 -9.57 12.44 0.36
C VAL A 193 -8.62 11.92 1.46
N GLY A 194 -7.65 11.09 1.09
CA GLY A 194 -6.62 10.58 2.01
C GLY A 194 -5.77 11.71 2.62
N ARG A 195 -5.37 12.70 1.82
CA ARG A 195 -4.63 13.88 2.29
C ARG A 195 -5.45 14.69 3.32
N ARG A 196 -6.72 14.94 3.04
CA ARG A 196 -7.61 15.65 3.98
C ARG A 196 -7.84 14.87 5.27
N TRP A 197 -7.87 13.54 5.21
CA TRP A 197 -7.92 12.72 6.40
C TRP A 197 -6.61 12.83 7.23
N GLN A 198 -5.46 12.84 6.56
CA GLN A 198 -4.17 13.05 7.22
C GLN A 198 -4.11 14.39 7.96
N ASP A 199 -4.57 15.46 7.32
CA ASP A 199 -4.63 16.81 7.90
C ASP A 199 -5.70 16.94 8.99
N ASN A 200 -6.44 15.87 9.31
CA ASN A 200 -7.56 15.87 10.26
C ASN A 200 -8.68 16.85 9.88
N SER A 201 -8.80 17.21 8.59
CA SER A 201 -9.86 18.09 8.07
C SER A 201 -11.13 17.31 7.69
N VAL A 202 -11.04 15.98 7.59
CA VAL A 202 -12.18 15.09 7.41
C VAL A 202 -12.08 13.88 8.34
N SER A 203 -13.23 13.34 8.72
CA SER A 203 -13.34 12.16 9.56
C SER A 203 -13.17 10.85 8.76
N VAL A 204 -12.84 9.76 9.46
CA VAL A 204 -12.84 8.40 8.88
C VAL A 204 -14.20 8.05 8.25
N ALA A 205 -15.32 8.48 8.87
CA ALA A 205 -16.66 8.24 8.32
C ALA A 205 -16.87 8.92 6.96
N GLN A 206 -16.33 10.13 6.78
CA GLN A 206 -16.40 10.86 5.50
C GLN A 206 -15.51 10.18 4.44
N GLU A 207 -14.33 9.73 4.81
CA GLU A 207 -13.44 8.94 3.92
C GLU A 207 -14.15 7.66 3.47
N HIS A 208 -14.74 6.89 4.39
CA HIS A 208 -15.49 5.67 4.07
C HIS A 208 -16.69 5.95 3.15
N LEU A 209 -17.39 7.06 3.37
CA LEU A 209 -18.49 7.46 2.50
C LEU A 209 -18.02 7.76 1.07
N ALA A 210 -16.92 8.51 0.91
CA ALA A 210 -16.33 8.81 -0.39
C ALA A 210 -15.86 7.53 -1.11
N THR A 211 -15.23 6.61 -0.37
CA THR A 211 -14.83 5.29 -0.87
C THR A 211 -16.03 4.48 -1.35
N ALA A 212 -17.10 4.40 -0.55
CA ALA A 212 -18.31 3.65 -0.90
C ALA A 212 -19.04 4.23 -2.12
N LEU A 213 -19.09 5.55 -2.24
CA LEU A 213 -19.66 6.24 -3.42
C LEU A 213 -18.86 5.93 -4.67
N SER A 214 -17.54 6.01 -4.61
CA SER A 214 -16.64 5.69 -5.72
C SER A 214 -16.81 4.24 -6.20
N GLN A 215 -16.81 3.28 -5.27
CA GLN A 215 -17.03 1.88 -5.57
C GLN A 215 -18.41 1.60 -6.18
N THR A 216 -19.44 2.29 -5.68
CA THR A 216 -20.81 2.17 -6.19
C THR A 216 -20.91 2.65 -7.63
N TRP A 217 -20.31 3.82 -7.95
CA TRP A 217 -20.29 4.32 -9.30
C TRP A 217 -19.52 3.41 -10.25
N MET A 218 -18.32 2.98 -9.86
CA MET A 218 -17.51 2.06 -10.67
C MET A 218 -18.28 0.77 -10.98
N ALA A 219 -18.98 0.19 -10.00
CA ALA A 219 -19.78 -1.01 -10.21
C ALA A 219 -20.90 -0.79 -11.25
N ARG A 220 -21.59 0.35 -11.17
CA ARG A 220 -22.68 0.70 -12.11
C ARG A 220 -22.13 0.97 -13.50
N ALA A 221 -21.08 1.79 -13.60
CA ALA A 221 -20.46 2.10 -14.87
C ALA A 221 -19.91 0.84 -15.57
N ARG A 222 -19.28 -0.07 -14.78
CA ARG A 222 -18.80 -1.36 -15.32
C ARG A 222 -19.94 -2.22 -15.88
N ALA A 223 -21.07 -2.29 -15.18
CA ALA A 223 -22.22 -3.07 -15.62
C ALA A 223 -22.87 -2.53 -16.91
N GLN A 224 -22.67 -1.26 -17.24
CA GLN A 224 -23.19 -0.59 -18.42
C GLN A 224 -22.18 -0.54 -19.58
N ALA A 225 -20.89 -0.70 -19.28
CA ALA A 225 -19.85 -0.62 -20.29
C ALA A 225 -19.80 -1.87 -21.17
N THR A 226 -19.56 -1.68 -22.47
CA THR A 226 -19.35 -2.76 -23.41
C THR A 226 -17.88 -3.19 -23.36
N ALA A 227 -17.63 -4.46 -23.05
CA ALA A 227 -16.30 -5.03 -23.10
C ALA A 227 -15.91 -5.39 -24.54
N ALA A 228 -14.61 -5.39 -24.82
CA ALA A 228 -14.06 -5.98 -26.03
C ALA A 228 -14.40 -7.49 -26.11
N PRO A 229 -14.38 -8.10 -27.29
CA PRO A 229 -14.53 -9.54 -27.42
C PRO A 229 -13.52 -10.31 -26.56
N ASP A 230 -13.93 -11.50 -26.08
CA ASP A 230 -13.06 -12.37 -25.28
C ASP A 230 -11.74 -12.64 -26.04
N ASN A 231 -10.62 -12.26 -25.42
CA ASN A 231 -9.27 -12.43 -25.96
C ASN A 231 -8.61 -13.75 -25.54
N GLY A 232 -9.31 -14.62 -24.79
CA GLY A 232 -8.84 -15.88 -24.26
C GLY A 232 -7.93 -15.76 -23.04
N GLY A 233 -7.61 -14.55 -22.60
CA GLY A 233 -6.80 -14.28 -21.42
C GLY A 233 -7.59 -14.48 -20.13
N ARG A 234 -6.98 -15.13 -19.13
CA ARG A 234 -7.53 -15.27 -17.78
C ARG A 234 -6.58 -14.62 -16.78
N ALA A 235 -7.09 -13.67 -16.00
CA ALA A 235 -6.32 -12.98 -14.96
C ALA A 235 -6.97 -13.17 -13.58
N LEU A 236 -6.13 -13.33 -12.56
CA LEU A 236 -6.53 -13.42 -11.16
C LEU A 236 -5.90 -12.28 -10.37
N PHE A 237 -6.69 -11.52 -9.65
CA PHE A 237 -6.23 -10.38 -8.85
C PHE A 237 -6.54 -10.57 -7.38
N ALA A 238 -5.60 -10.19 -6.49
CA ALA A 238 -5.77 -10.28 -5.04
C ALA A 238 -5.02 -9.18 -4.29
N CYS A 239 -5.65 -8.68 -3.22
CA CYS A 239 -4.98 -8.01 -2.12
C CYS A 239 -4.77 -9.07 -1.02
N LEU A 240 -3.52 -9.41 -0.72
CA LEU A 240 -3.21 -10.46 0.26
C LEU A 240 -3.57 -10.03 1.70
N ALA A 241 -3.46 -10.99 2.62
CA ALA A 241 -3.82 -10.83 4.03
C ALA A 241 -3.32 -9.50 4.64
N GLY A 242 -4.20 -8.81 5.35
CA GLY A 242 -3.97 -7.50 5.95
C GLY A 242 -4.14 -6.30 5.00
N ASN A 243 -4.26 -6.51 3.68
CA ASN A 243 -4.46 -5.41 2.73
C ASN A 243 -5.94 -5.23 2.38
N HIS A 244 -6.53 -4.15 2.91
CA HIS A 244 -7.93 -3.77 2.68
C HIS A 244 -8.10 -2.68 1.58
N HIS A 245 -7.02 -2.20 0.97
CA HIS A 245 -7.03 -1.15 -0.05
C HIS A 245 -7.34 -1.75 -1.44
N VAL A 246 -8.60 -2.07 -1.69
CA VAL A 246 -9.03 -2.83 -2.88
C VAL A 246 -9.38 -1.98 -4.10
N MET A 247 -9.54 -0.67 -3.94
CA MET A 247 -10.06 0.18 -5.02
C MET A 247 -9.14 0.19 -6.25
N GLY A 248 -7.83 0.36 -6.05
CA GLY A 248 -6.85 0.30 -7.15
C GLY A 248 -6.85 -1.05 -7.87
N MET A 249 -6.93 -2.16 -7.10
CA MET A 249 -7.03 -3.50 -7.69
C MET A 249 -8.31 -3.67 -8.49
N ARG A 250 -9.42 -3.09 -8.03
CA ARG A 250 -10.68 -3.10 -8.76
C ARG A 250 -10.56 -2.35 -10.08
N MET A 251 -9.93 -1.17 -10.09
CA MET A 251 -9.69 -0.39 -11.31
C MET A 251 -8.92 -1.23 -12.36
N VAL A 252 -7.89 -1.94 -11.91
CA VAL A 252 -7.11 -2.84 -12.77
C VAL A 252 -7.97 -3.98 -13.29
N ALA A 253 -8.72 -4.68 -12.43
CA ALA A 253 -9.57 -5.79 -12.84
C ALA A 253 -10.64 -5.35 -13.85
N ASP A 254 -11.30 -4.20 -13.60
CA ASP A 254 -12.32 -3.64 -14.49
C ASP A 254 -11.72 -3.24 -15.86
N ALA A 255 -10.47 -2.70 -15.89
CA ALA A 255 -9.78 -2.37 -17.14
C ALA A 255 -9.45 -3.62 -17.97
N PHE A 256 -8.89 -4.66 -17.32
CA PHE A 256 -8.62 -5.93 -17.98
C PHE A 256 -9.89 -6.57 -18.55
N GLU A 257 -10.97 -6.55 -17.78
CA GLU A 257 -12.25 -7.13 -18.22
C GLU A 257 -12.84 -6.37 -19.41
N LEU A 258 -12.68 -5.04 -19.46
CA LEU A 258 -13.11 -4.22 -20.60
C LEU A 258 -12.25 -4.47 -21.84
N ASP A 259 -10.98 -4.85 -21.67
CA ASP A 259 -10.09 -5.26 -22.76
C ASP A 259 -10.27 -6.73 -23.18
N GLY A 260 -11.34 -7.41 -22.72
CA GLY A 260 -11.72 -8.76 -23.13
C GLY A 260 -11.06 -9.90 -22.34
N TRP A 261 -10.41 -9.63 -21.22
CA TRP A 261 -9.92 -10.68 -20.32
C TRP A 261 -11.06 -11.27 -19.48
N THR A 262 -11.02 -12.57 -19.23
CA THR A 262 -11.80 -13.17 -18.13
C THR A 262 -11.07 -12.92 -16.81
N THR A 263 -11.62 -12.04 -15.97
CA THR A 263 -10.99 -11.65 -14.70
C THR A 263 -11.63 -12.30 -13.48
N HIS A 264 -10.81 -12.58 -12.48
CA HIS A 264 -11.23 -13.01 -11.15
C HIS A 264 -10.58 -12.11 -10.11
N ASN A 265 -11.36 -11.26 -9.47
CA ASN A 265 -10.88 -10.39 -8.41
C ASN A 265 -11.29 -10.96 -7.04
N LEU A 266 -10.33 -11.43 -6.25
CA LEU A 266 -10.56 -12.01 -4.93
C LEU A 266 -10.80 -10.96 -3.83
N GLY A 267 -10.54 -9.68 -4.14
CA GLY A 267 -10.79 -8.57 -3.21
C GLY A 267 -9.72 -8.46 -2.11
N ALA A 268 -10.17 -8.01 -0.94
CA ALA A 268 -9.34 -7.72 0.23
C ALA A 268 -8.96 -8.98 1.00
N ASP A 269 -7.89 -8.85 1.80
CA ASP A 269 -7.54 -9.80 2.89
C ASP A 269 -7.55 -11.27 2.44
N THR A 270 -7.09 -11.52 1.21
CA THR A 270 -7.07 -12.87 0.64
C THR A 270 -5.93 -13.67 1.24
N SER A 271 -6.25 -14.81 1.87
CA SER A 271 -5.21 -15.73 2.35
C SER A 271 -4.45 -16.36 1.18
N PHE A 272 -3.17 -16.71 1.40
CA PHE A 272 -2.37 -17.39 0.37
C PHE A 272 -2.98 -18.74 -0.02
N GLU A 273 -3.57 -19.47 0.92
CA GLU A 273 -4.26 -20.74 0.63
C GLU A 273 -5.42 -20.56 -0.35
N THR A 274 -6.26 -19.53 -0.12
CA THR A 274 -7.38 -19.19 -1.01
C THR A 274 -6.86 -18.82 -2.40
N LEU A 275 -5.84 -17.97 -2.49
CA LEU A 275 -5.21 -17.60 -3.74
C LEU A 275 -4.69 -18.84 -4.48
N ARG A 276 -3.90 -19.67 -3.81
CA ARG A 276 -3.29 -20.88 -4.37
C ARG A 276 -4.34 -21.88 -4.90
N ALA A 277 -5.40 -22.11 -4.12
CA ALA A 277 -6.50 -22.97 -4.53
C ALA A 277 -7.18 -22.43 -5.81
N LYS A 278 -7.36 -21.10 -5.87
CA LYS A 278 -7.98 -20.45 -7.02
C LYS A 278 -7.09 -20.47 -8.27
N VAL A 279 -5.77 -20.27 -8.13
CA VAL A 279 -4.79 -20.40 -9.22
C VAL A 279 -4.86 -21.81 -9.83
N ARG A 280 -4.86 -22.86 -9.01
CA ARG A 280 -4.99 -24.25 -9.47
C ARG A 280 -6.31 -24.52 -10.21
N GLN A 281 -7.43 -23.94 -9.72
CA GLN A 281 -8.75 -24.11 -10.28
C GLN A 281 -8.90 -23.43 -11.65
N ILE A 282 -8.49 -22.16 -11.73
CA ILE A 282 -8.72 -21.30 -12.90
C ILE A 282 -7.64 -21.46 -13.95
N ARG A 283 -6.39 -21.78 -13.52
CA ARG A 283 -5.19 -21.79 -14.35
C ARG A 283 -5.06 -20.48 -15.14
N PRO A 284 -4.95 -19.33 -14.45
CA PRO A 284 -4.84 -18.04 -15.11
C PRO A 284 -3.49 -17.93 -15.83
N GLN A 285 -3.42 -17.10 -16.86
CA GLN A 285 -2.17 -16.71 -17.50
C GLN A 285 -1.45 -15.61 -16.70
N LEU A 286 -2.19 -14.85 -15.89
CA LEU A 286 -1.64 -13.74 -15.10
C LEU A 286 -2.24 -13.75 -13.69
N VAL A 287 -1.38 -13.56 -12.67
CA VAL A 287 -1.79 -13.28 -11.29
C VAL A 287 -1.24 -11.93 -10.88
N GLY A 288 -2.13 -11.01 -10.50
CA GLY A 288 -1.80 -9.65 -10.09
C GLY A 288 -1.99 -9.42 -8.59
N PHE A 289 -1.00 -8.78 -7.97
CA PHE A 289 -0.99 -8.40 -6.58
C PHE A 289 -1.01 -6.87 -6.41
N SER A 290 -1.78 -6.37 -5.45
CA SER A 290 -1.73 -4.96 -5.05
C SER A 290 -1.01 -4.80 -3.72
N VAL A 291 -0.04 -3.86 -3.68
CA VAL A 291 0.68 -3.48 -2.46
C VAL A 291 0.43 -2.00 -2.18
N SER A 292 -0.41 -1.72 -1.19
CA SER A 292 -0.76 -0.36 -0.81
C SER A 292 0.16 0.21 0.27
N LEU A 293 0.65 -0.65 1.17
CA LEU A 293 1.53 -0.29 2.28
C LEU A 293 2.74 -1.23 2.32
N PRO A 294 3.94 -0.76 2.75
CA PRO A 294 5.17 -1.55 2.75
C PRO A 294 5.10 -2.86 3.54
N GLN A 295 4.31 -2.93 4.61
CA GLN A 295 4.13 -4.14 5.41
C GLN A 295 3.55 -5.33 4.61
N HIS A 296 2.87 -5.07 3.50
CA HIS A 296 2.28 -6.12 2.65
C HIS A 296 3.28 -6.76 1.68
N LEU A 297 4.44 -6.10 1.46
CA LEU A 297 5.46 -6.55 0.50
C LEU A 297 5.90 -7.99 0.75
N ARG A 298 6.15 -8.35 2.02
CA ARG A 298 6.64 -9.67 2.34
C ARG A 298 5.66 -10.77 1.99
N GLY A 299 4.37 -10.60 2.33
CA GLY A 299 3.34 -11.59 2.00
C GLY A 299 3.25 -11.85 0.50
N VAL A 300 3.39 -10.79 -0.31
CA VAL A 300 3.42 -10.92 -1.77
C VAL A 300 4.69 -11.62 -2.25
N ARG A 301 5.87 -11.31 -1.70
CA ARG A 301 7.12 -12.00 -2.03
C ARG A 301 7.05 -13.49 -1.73
N GLU A 302 6.55 -13.87 -0.54
CA GLU A 302 6.36 -15.25 -0.15
C GLU A 302 5.40 -15.98 -1.11
N ALA A 303 4.26 -15.35 -1.43
CA ALA A 303 3.30 -15.91 -2.38
C ALA A 303 3.89 -16.10 -3.78
N VAL A 304 4.67 -15.14 -4.27
CA VAL A 304 5.38 -15.23 -5.55
C VAL A 304 6.38 -16.38 -5.56
N ALA A 305 7.18 -16.52 -4.50
CA ALA A 305 8.18 -17.59 -4.37
C ALA A 305 7.51 -18.98 -4.31
N ASP A 306 6.44 -19.11 -3.52
CA ASP A 306 5.71 -20.35 -3.35
C ASP A 306 5.00 -20.79 -4.63
N LEU A 307 4.35 -19.87 -5.34
CA LEU A 307 3.72 -20.15 -6.63
C LEU A 307 4.73 -20.62 -7.68
N ARG A 308 5.91 -20.00 -7.75
CA ARG A 308 6.97 -20.42 -8.65
C ARG A 308 7.52 -21.79 -8.30
N ALA A 309 7.77 -22.02 -7.02
CA ALA A 309 8.28 -23.32 -6.55
C ALA A 309 7.30 -24.45 -6.83
N GLU A 310 5.99 -24.20 -6.65
CA GLU A 310 4.95 -25.19 -6.82
C GLU A 310 4.65 -25.50 -8.29
N LEU A 311 4.55 -24.45 -9.12
CA LEU A 311 4.03 -24.58 -10.49
C LEU A 311 5.13 -24.68 -11.55
N GLY A 312 6.38 -24.35 -11.21
CA GLY A 312 7.52 -24.44 -12.12
C GLY A 312 7.26 -23.75 -13.47
N ALA A 313 7.44 -24.47 -14.56
CA ALA A 313 7.19 -23.97 -15.91
C ALA A 313 5.71 -23.63 -16.20
N GLY A 314 4.78 -24.14 -15.39
CA GLY A 314 3.36 -23.82 -15.48
C GLY A 314 2.94 -22.60 -14.65
N CYS A 315 3.88 -21.88 -14.03
CA CYS A 315 3.60 -20.70 -13.23
C CYS A 315 3.05 -19.58 -14.13
N PRO A 316 1.91 -18.97 -13.75
CA PRO A 316 1.40 -17.82 -14.48
C PRO A 316 2.38 -16.64 -14.42
N ARG A 317 2.22 -15.67 -15.28
CA ARG A 317 2.90 -14.40 -15.18
C ARG A 317 2.50 -13.72 -13.88
N LEU A 318 3.47 -13.43 -12.99
CA LEU A 318 3.22 -12.82 -11.68
C LEU A 318 3.54 -11.34 -11.77
N VAL A 319 2.54 -10.51 -11.51
CA VAL A 319 2.65 -9.05 -11.61
C VAL A 319 2.31 -8.38 -10.28
N VAL A 320 2.95 -7.26 -10.00
CA VAL A 320 2.73 -6.47 -8.79
C VAL A 320 2.55 -5.00 -9.15
N GLY A 321 1.64 -4.35 -8.44
CA GLY A 321 1.39 -2.92 -8.56
C GLY A 321 0.90 -2.34 -7.24
N GLY A 322 0.35 -1.14 -7.30
CA GLY A 322 -0.15 -0.40 -6.16
C GLY A 322 0.79 0.71 -5.70
N LEU A 323 0.32 1.52 -4.74
CA LEU A 323 0.97 2.78 -4.37
C LEU A 323 2.45 2.62 -3.99
N VAL A 324 2.78 1.60 -3.19
CA VAL A 324 4.15 1.35 -2.73
C VAL A 324 5.08 0.99 -3.89
N ILE A 325 4.61 0.18 -4.83
CA ILE A 325 5.41 -0.19 -6.01
C ILE A 325 5.62 1.02 -6.92
N ASN A 326 4.59 1.85 -7.09
CA ASN A 326 4.70 3.07 -7.89
C ASN A 326 5.68 4.07 -7.27
N GLN A 327 5.69 4.20 -5.94
CA GLN A 327 6.63 5.09 -5.23
C GLN A 327 8.05 4.52 -5.16
N PHE A 328 8.20 3.20 -5.07
CA PHE A 328 9.48 2.51 -4.89
C PHE A 328 9.60 1.33 -5.88
N PRO A 329 9.79 1.59 -7.19
CA PRO A 329 9.74 0.55 -8.23
C PRO A 329 10.74 -0.60 -8.03
N ARG A 330 11.90 -0.33 -7.40
CA ARG A 330 12.90 -1.37 -7.08
C ARG A 330 12.39 -2.48 -6.17
N LEU A 331 11.32 -2.22 -5.42
CA LEU A 331 10.71 -3.23 -4.57
C LEU A 331 10.02 -4.34 -5.36
N ALA A 332 9.65 -4.10 -6.61
CA ALA A 332 9.13 -5.14 -7.50
C ALA A 332 10.17 -6.23 -7.78
N ASP A 333 11.43 -5.85 -8.00
CA ASP A 333 12.54 -6.79 -8.19
C ASP A 333 12.75 -7.64 -6.94
N TRP A 334 12.68 -7.02 -5.75
CA TRP A 334 12.78 -7.73 -4.49
C TRP A 334 11.60 -8.69 -4.24
N VAL A 335 10.39 -8.30 -4.61
CA VAL A 335 9.19 -9.16 -4.58
C VAL A 335 9.35 -10.31 -5.58
N GLY A 336 10.05 -10.07 -6.67
CA GLY A 336 10.24 -11.02 -7.75
C GLY A 336 9.05 -11.07 -8.70
N ALA A 337 8.34 -9.98 -8.92
CA ALA A 337 7.20 -9.89 -9.83
C ALA A 337 7.36 -8.72 -10.80
N GLU A 338 6.70 -8.80 -11.94
CA GLU A 338 6.76 -7.76 -12.97
C GLU A 338 5.88 -6.56 -12.62
N VAL A 339 6.22 -5.39 -13.14
CA VAL A 339 5.37 -4.19 -13.14
C VAL A 339 4.89 -3.96 -14.57
N LEU A 340 3.58 -3.93 -14.77
CA LEU A 340 2.99 -3.70 -16.09
C LEU A 340 2.79 -2.21 -16.41
N GLY A 341 2.58 -1.40 -15.38
CA GLY A 341 2.33 0.02 -15.52
C GLY A 341 2.04 0.68 -14.18
N ALA A 342 1.98 2.00 -14.17
CA ALA A 342 1.72 2.79 -12.97
C ALA A 342 0.24 2.90 -12.61
N ASP A 343 -0.66 2.58 -13.53
CA ASP A 343 -2.11 2.69 -13.39
C ASP A 343 -2.84 1.56 -14.12
N ALA A 344 -4.16 1.52 -13.99
CA ALA A 344 -5.01 0.46 -14.54
C ALA A 344 -5.00 0.43 -16.08
N VAL A 345 -4.96 1.60 -16.73
CA VAL A 345 -4.99 1.71 -18.20
C VAL A 345 -3.69 1.20 -18.81
N THR A 346 -2.56 1.68 -18.29
CA THR A 346 -1.24 1.27 -18.76
C THR A 346 -0.97 -0.21 -18.48
N ALA A 347 -1.41 -0.72 -17.32
CA ALA A 347 -1.24 -2.13 -16.97
C ALA A 347 -2.05 -3.06 -17.87
N ALA A 348 -3.30 -2.74 -18.18
CA ALA A 348 -4.15 -3.55 -19.06
C ALA A 348 -3.60 -3.58 -20.49
N ALA A 349 -3.19 -2.41 -21.03
CA ALA A 349 -2.59 -2.33 -22.35
C ALA A 349 -1.29 -3.15 -22.48
N ALA A 350 -0.41 -3.09 -21.45
CA ALA A 350 0.83 -3.87 -21.44
C ALA A 350 0.57 -5.39 -21.33
N ALA A 351 -0.46 -5.81 -20.59
CA ALA A 351 -0.84 -7.20 -20.48
C ALA A 351 -1.38 -7.74 -21.81
N LEU A 352 -2.22 -6.96 -22.49
CA LEU A 352 -2.80 -7.32 -23.79
C LEU A 352 -1.71 -7.49 -24.86
N ALA A 353 -0.74 -6.58 -24.90
CA ALA A 353 0.42 -6.69 -25.79
C ALA A 353 1.21 -7.99 -25.55
N GLY A 354 1.32 -8.42 -24.30
CA GLY A 354 2.01 -9.66 -23.89
C GLY A 354 1.27 -10.96 -24.29
N LEU A 355 -0.05 -10.93 -24.48
CA LEU A 355 -0.80 -12.09 -24.99
C LEU A 355 -0.54 -12.35 -26.48
N SER A 356 -0.26 -11.29 -27.23
CA SER A 356 -0.06 -11.35 -28.68
C SER A 356 1.37 -11.75 -29.06
N ALA A 357 2.30 -11.79 -28.13
CA ALA A 357 3.69 -12.17 -28.37
C ALA A 357 3.81 -13.71 -28.37
N PRO A 358 4.54 -14.32 -29.32
CA PRO A 358 4.84 -15.75 -29.25
C PRO A 358 5.62 -16.04 -27.95
N PRO A 359 5.42 -17.21 -27.32
CA PRO A 359 6.17 -17.60 -26.13
C PRO A 359 7.67 -17.61 -26.44
N PRO A 360 8.51 -17.13 -25.50
CA PRO A 360 9.96 -17.05 -25.67
C PRO A 360 10.62 -18.41 -25.85
#